data_cf280939fc496794cdc2f85037115b30
#
_entry.id   cf280939fc496794cdc2f85037115b30
#
_cell.length_a   1.000
_cell.length_b   1.000
_cell.length_c   1.000
_cell.angle_alpha   90.00
_cell.angle_beta   90.00
_cell.angle_gamma   90.00
#
_symmetry.space_group_name_H-M   'P 1'
#
loop_
_entity.id
_entity.type
_entity.pdbx_description
1 polymer ?
#
loop_
_entity_poly.entity_id
_entity_poly.type
_entity_poly.pdbx_seq_one_letter_code
_entity_poly.pdbx_strand_id
1 'polypeptide(L)'
;EIAQCLVGSEMCIRDSNKGYIRHPWYGKKVGYIGDSITDPNCYGDNIKKYWDFLKEWLDITPYVYGVSGRQWNDVPRQAEQLKKEHGEEVDAIVVLMGTNDFNSSVPVGTWFAEKEEQVMAARGETKKLETRKRRVPIMTNDTYKGRINIGLSHLKKLFPDKQIVLLTPLHRSLAEFGEKNVQPDESYQNKCGEYVDAYVQAIKEAGNLWGVPVIDFNSVTGMNPMIEEQLIYFYDSGYDRLHPNTNGQERMAHTLMYQLLSLPASF
;
A
#
# COMPACT_ATOMS: atom_id res chain seq x y z
N GLU A 1 26.01 20.21 -16.26
CA GLU A 1 25.76 18.94 -17.00
C GLU A 1 24.70 18.02 -16.39
N ILE A 2 24.18 18.31 -15.17
CA ILE A 2 23.09 17.51 -14.53
C ILE A 2 21.71 17.94 -15.04
N ALA A 3 21.59 19.13 -15.62
CA ALA A 3 20.29 19.70 -16.02
C ALA A 3 19.75 19.19 -17.37
N GLN A 4 20.52 18.47 -18.16
CA GLN A 4 20.10 17.98 -19.49
C GLN A 4 19.47 16.57 -19.49
N CYS A 5 19.51 15.84 -18.36
CA CYS A 5 18.89 14.51 -18.24
C CYS A 5 17.41 14.53 -17.83
N LEU A 6 16.81 15.71 -17.61
CA LEU A 6 15.43 15.86 -17.15
C LEU A 6 14.41 16.11 -18.27
N VAL A 7 14.84 16.11 -19.52
CA VAL A 7 13.94 16.36 -20.67
C VAL A 7 14.07 15.20 -21.66
N GLY A 8 13.28 14.18 -21.43
CA GLY A 8 13.18 13.04 -22.34
C GLY A 8 13.05 11.71 -21.55
N SER A 9 12.04 11.00 -21.81
CA SER A 9 11.55 9.67 -21.44
C SER A 9 12.46 8.63 -20.73
N GLU A 10 13.64 8.97 -20.23
CA GLU A 10 14.53 8.03 -19.55
C GLU A 10 15.12 8.65 -18.29
N MET A 11 14.55 8.30 -17.12
CA MET A 11 15.17 8.62 -15.86
C MET A 11 16.30 7.64 -15.58
N CYS A 12 17.52 8.06 -15.91
CA CYS A 12 18.73 7.25 -15.75
C CYS A 12 19.57 7.78 -14.59
N ILE A 13 19.98 6.90 -13.70
CA ILE A 13 21.06 7.18 -12.73
C ILE A 13 22.39 6.94 -13.43
N ARG A 14 23.26 7.96 -13.50
CA ARG A 14 24.59 7.84 -14.11
C ARG A 14 25.53 7.14 -13.11
N ASP A 15 25.94 5.93 -13.43
CA ASP A 15 27.12 5.30 -12.82
C ASP A 15 28.36 5.76 -13.59
N SER A 16 29.33 6.35 -12.89
CA SER A 16 30.55 6.92 -13.48
C SER A 16 31.42 5.92 -14.26
N ASN A 17 31.18 4.63 -14.10
CA ASN A 17 31.99 3.55 -14.70
C ASN A 17 31.25 2.65 -15.70
N LYS A 18 29.91 2.70 -15.77
CA LYS A 18 29.10 1.73 -16.57
C LYS A 18 27.97 2.32 -17.41
N GLY A 19 27.87 3.65 -17.51
CA GLY A 19 26.78 4.29 -18.24
C GLY A 19 25.53 4.55 -17.37
N TYR A 20 24.39 4.73 -18.01
CA TYR A 20 23.14 5.03 -17.33
C TYR A 20 22.48 3.74 -16.81
N ILE A 21 22.14 3.70 -15.53
CA ILE A 21 21.32 2.63 -14.95
C ILE A 21 19.85 3.03 -15.14
N ARG A 22 19.11 2.20 -15.84
CA ARG A 22 17.66 2.38 -16.01
C ARG A 22 16.94 2.08 -14.70
N HIS A 23 15.87 2.83 -14.40
CA HIS A 23 15.05 2.56 -13.24
C HIS A 23 14.55 1.10 -13.25
N PRO A 24 14.65 0.32 -12.15
CA PRO A 24 14.31 -1.12 -12.15
C PRO A 24 12.84 -1.40 -12.50
N TRP A 25 11.96 -0.41 -12.34
CA TRP A 25 10.53 -0.52 -12.68
C TRP A 25 10.18 0.02 -14.08
N TYR A 26 11.16 0.45 -14.86
CA TYR A 26 10.90 0.96 -16.22
C TYR A 26 10.33 -0.13 -17.13
N GLY A 27 9.22 0.19 -17.83
CA GLY A 27 8.54 -0.72 -18.76
C GLY A 27 7.85 -1.90 -18.09
N LYS A 28 7.65 -1.87 -16.76
CA LYS A 28 7.05 -2.99 -16.01
C LYS A 28 5.53 -2.92 -16.01
N LYS A 29 4.90 -4.09 -15.90
CA LYS A 29 3.45 -4.27 -15.75
C LYS A 29 3.12 -4.37 -14.27
N VAL A 30 2.38 -3.40 -13.73
CA VAL A 30 2.19 -3.25 -12.29
C VAL A 30 0.71 -3.28 -11.92
N GLY A 31 0.33 -4.22 -11.04
CA GLY A 31 -0.99 -4.27 -10.43
C GLY A 31 -1.11 -3.25 -9.30
N TYR A 32 -2.16 -2.43 -9.31
CA TYR A 32 -2.47 -1.47 -8.26
C TYR A 32 -3.76 -1.86 -7.55
N ILE A 33 -3.64 -2.26 -6.30
CA ILE A 33 -4.73 -2.66 -5.41
C ILE A 33 -4.94 -1.54 -4.39
N GLY A 34 -6.20 -1.11 -4.19
CA GLY A 34 -6.43 -0.01 -3.29
C GLY A 34 -7.90 0.40 -3.15
N ASP A 35 -8.05 1.58 -2.56
CA ASP A 35 -9.33 2.24 -2.33
C ASP A 35 -9.53 3.45 -3.27
N SER A 36 -10.26 4.48 -2.82
CA SER A 36 -10.58 5.68 -3.59
C SER A 36 -9.36 6.47 -4.07
N ILE A 37 -8.25 6.43 -3.34
CA ILE A 37 -7.01 7.16 -3.72
C ILE A 37 -6.41 6.51 -4.97
N THR A 38 -6.58 5.21 -5.13
CA THR A 38 -6.11 4.41 -6.27
C THR A 38 -7.15 4.29 -7.39
N ASP A 39 -8.46 4.36 -7.06
CA ASP A 39 -9.58 4.17 -7.98
C ASP A 39 -9.55 5.17 -9.13
N PRO A 40 -9.49 4.71 -10.42
CA PRO A 40 -9.53 5.60 -11.57
C PRO A 40 -10.84 6.41 -11.67
N ASN A 41 -11.93 5.89 -11.10
CA ASN A 41 -13.24 6.53 -11.18
C ASN A 41 -13.49 7.53 -10.05
N CYS A 42 -12.65 7.57 -9.02
CA CYS A 42 -12.76 8.55 -7.95
C CYS A 42 -12.35 9.93 -8.48
N TYR A 43 -13.32 10.85 -8.57
CA TYR A 43 -13.23 12.16 -9.24
C TYR A 43 -12.94 12.10 -10.76
N GLY A 44 -12.89 10.91 -11.35
CA GLY A 44 -12.74 10.69 -12.78
C GLY A 44 -11.54 11.43 -13.38
N ASP A 45 -11.72 11.99 -14.58
CA ASP A 45 -10.66 12.72 -15.32
C ASP A 45 -10.22 14.03 -14.66
N ASN A 46 -10.88 14.47 -13.59
CA ASN A 46 -10.51 15.70 -12.87
C ASN A 46 -9.21 15.54 -12.06
N ILE A 47 -8.81 14.31 -11.77
CA ILE A 47 -7.59 14.02 -11.00
C ILE A 47 -6.76 12.98 -11.73
N LYS A 48 -5.57 13.42 -12.21
CA LYS A 48 -4.55 12.49 -12.67
C LYS A 48 -3.96 11.74 -11.48
N LYS A 49 -3.95 10.41 -11.54
CA LYS A 49 -3.57 9.54 -10.42
C LYS A 49 -2.05 9.28 -10.37
N TYR A 50 -1.52 8.90 -9.21
CA TYR A 50 -0.10 8.63 -9.02
C TYR A 50 0.44 7.54 -9.96
N TRP A 51 -0.34 6.52 -10.28
CA TRP A 51 0.03 5.48 -11.22
C TRP A 51 0.02 5.96 -12.69
N ASP A 52 -0.76 7.01 -13.04
CA ASP A 52 -0.70 7.65 -14.37
C ASP A 52 0.60 8.44 -14.54
N PHE A 53 1.07 9.12 -13.50
CA PHE A 53 2.38 9.77 -13.52
C PHE A 53 3.50 8.75 -13.69
N LEU A 54 3.44 7.62 -12.97
CA LEU A 54 4.42 6.54 -13.11
C LEU A 54 4.38 5.88 -14.50
N LYS A 55 3.20 5.77 -15.11
CA LYS A 55 3.05 5.35 -16.50
C LYS A 55 3.82 6.26 -17.45
N GLU A 56 3.68 7.58 -17.28
CA GLU A 56 4.38 8.54 -18.14
C GLU A 56 5.89 8.58 -17.89
N TRP A 57 6.31 8.54 -16.63
CA TRP A 57 7.72 8.73 -16.28
C TRP A 57 8.56 7.46 -16.40
N LEU A 58 7.96 6.31 -16.15
CA LEU A 58 8.65 5.02 -16.10
C LEU A 58 8.15 4.03 -17.18
N ASP A 59 7.28 4.44 -18.07
CA ASP A 59 6.67 3.55 -19.09
C ASP A 59 5.99 2.31 -18.45
N ILE A 60 5.50 2.45 -17.22
CA ILE A 60 4.77 1.40 -16.52
C ILE A 60 3.43 1.15 -17.22
N THR A 61 3.07 -0.11 -17.41
CA THR A 61 1.70 -0.50 -17.76
C THR A 61 0.90 -0.74 -16.48
N PRO A 62 -0.01 0.16 -16.05
CA PRO A 62 -0.77 0.00 -14.83
C PRO A 62 -2.00 -0.89 -15.04
N TYR A 63 -2.19 -1.87 -14.15
CA TYR A 63 -3.40 -2.68 -14.01
C TYR A 63 -4.09 -2.28 -12.70
N VAL A 64 -5.13 -1.44 -12.78
CA VAL A 64 -5.69 -0.76 -11.62
C VAL A 64 -7.00 -1.40 -11.18
N TYR A 65 -7.04 -1.87 -9.93
CA TYR A 65 -8.18 -2.55 -9.31
C TYR A 65 -8.72 -1.82 -8.07
N GLY A 66 -8.17 -0.65 -7.75
CA GLY A 66 -8.65 0.19 -6.67
C GLY A 66 -10.13 0.55 -6.84
N VAL A 67 -10.90 0.49 -5.77
CA VAL A 67 -12.33 0.84 -5.74
C VAL A 67 -12.64 1.68 -4.52
N SER A 68 -13.32 2.80 -4.74
CA SER A 68 -13.71 3.75 -3.69
C SER A 68 -14.43 3.08 -2.51
N GLY A 69 -14.05 3.46 -1.28
CA GLY A 69 -14.65 2.96 -0.05
C GLY A 69 -14.19 1.56 0.38
N ARG A 70 -13.34 0.88 -0.39
CA ARG A 70 -12.90 -0.48 -0.06
C ARG A 70 -11.88 -0.49 1.09
N GLN A 71 -11.84 -1.64 1.77
CA GLN A 71 -11.07 -1.93 2.96
C GLN A 71 -10.19 -3.17 2.72
N TRP A 72 -9.32 -3.52 3.65
CA TRP A 72 -8.41 -4.68 3.52
C TRP A 72 -9.10 -6.02 3.24
N ASN A 73 -10.36 -6.18 3.67
CA ASN A 73 -11.13 -7.40 3.34
C ASN A 73 -11.48 -7.54 1.85
N ASP A 74 -11.29 -6.48 1.05
CA ASP A 74 -11.50 -6.52 -0.41
C ASP A 74 -10.22 -6.86 -1.20
N VAL A 75 -9.04 -6.82 -0.56
CA VAL A 75 -7.75 -7.13 -1.20
C VAL A 75 -7.75 -8.51 -1.88
N PRO A 76 -8.28 -9.59 -1.28
CA PRO A 76 -8.37 -10.89 -1.97
C PRO A 76 -9.15 -10.83 -3.29
N ARG A 77 -10.31 -10.16 -3.32
CA ARG A 77 -11.12 -10.02 -4.55
C ARG A 77 -10.37 -9.26 -5.65
N GLN A 78 -9.72 -8.14 -5.29
CA GLN A 78 -8.95 -7.35 -6.25
C GLN A 78 -7.75 -8.16 -6.78
N ALA A 79 -7.09 -8.92 -5.92
CA ALA A 79 -5.97 -9.80 -6.30
C ALA A 79 -6.39 -10.94 -7.22
N GLU A 80 -7.55 -11.56 -6.96
CA GLU A 80 -8.12 -12.61 -7.83
C GLU A 80 -8.48 -12.05 -9.20
N GLN A 81 -9.05 -10.85 -9.26
CA GLN A 81 -9.36 -10.19 -10.51
C GLN A 81 -8.09 -9.88 -11.31
N LEU A 82 -7.06 -9.32 -10.69
CA LEU A 82 -5.75 -9.10 -11.30
C LEU A 82 -5.17 -10.41 -11.84
N LYS A 83 -5.19 -11.50 -11.05
CA LYS A 83 -4.68 -12.81 -11.49
C LYS A 83 -5.45 -13.37 -12.66
N LYS A 84 -6.78 -13.25 -12.65
CA LYS A 84 -7.67 -13.72 -13.72
C LYS A 84 -7.43 -13.00 -15.04
N GLU A 85 -7.24 -11.67 -14.99
CA GLU A 85 -7.16 -10.81 -16.18
C GLU A 85 -5.75 -10.70 -16.74
N HIS A 86 -4.72 -10.69 -15.88
CA HIS A 86 -3.33 -10.45 -16.28
C HIS A 86 -2.35 -11.57 -15.87
N GLY A 87 -2.77 -12.50 -15.03
CA GLY A 87 -2.06 -13.76 -14.74
C GLY A 87 -0.55 -13.59 -14.51
N GLU A 88 0.22 -14.19 -15.41
CA GLU A 88 1.70 -14.19 -15.36
C GLU A 88 2.32 -12.89 -15.93
N GLU A 89 1.53 -12.03 -16.56
CA GLU A 89 2.06 -10.81 -17.18
C GLU A 89 2.48 -9.74 -16.17
N VAL A 90 1.89 -9.74 -14.96
CA VAL A 90 2.22 -8.77 -13.94
C VAL A 90 3.63 -9.00 -13.40
N ASP A 91 4.40 -7.93 -13.29
CA ASP A 91 5.77 -7.95 -12.74
C ASP A 91 5.79 -7.65 -11.24
N ALA A 92 4.93 -6.74 -10.79
CA ALA A 92 4.89 -6.29 -9.39
C ALA A 92 3.48 -5.85 -9.00
N ILE A 93 3.22 -5.78 -7.69
CA ILE A 93 1.94 -5.35 -7.13
C ILE A 93 2.17 -4.30 -6.06
N VAL A 94 1.42 -3.20 -6.13
CA VAL A 94 1.41 -2.12 -5.14
C VAL A 94 0.06 -2.10 -4.45
N VAL A 95 0.05 -2.07 -3.11
CA VAL A 95 -1.18 -2.06 -2.30
C VAL A 95 -1.23 -0.81 -1.45
N LEU A 96 -2.23 0.04 -1.66
CA LEU A 96 -2.54 1.22 -0.83
C LEU A 96 -3.95 1.05 -0.25
N MET A 97 -4.05 0.68 1.03
CA MET A 97 -5.31 0.35 1.68
C MET A 97 -5.23 0.63 3.18
N GLY A 98 -6.36 1.03 3.80
CA GLY A 98 -6.46 1.12 5.26
C GLY A 98 -7.19 2.34 5.79
N THR A 99 -7.27 3.45 5.05
CA THR A 99 -7.97 4.64 5.50
C THR A 99 -9.46 4.38 5.76
N ASN A 100 -10.09 3.50 4.97
CA ASN A 100 -11.50 3.12 5.16
C ASN A 100 -11.70 2.11 6.28
N ASP A 101 -10.71 1.28 6.61
CA ASP A 101 -10.75 0.44 7.80
C ASP A 101 -10.77 1.29 9.07
N PHE A 102 -9.93 2.34 9.14
CA PHE A 102 -9.96 3.34 10.22
C PHE A 102 -11.32 4.03 10.30
N ASN A 103 -11.81 4.59 9.19
CA ASN A 103 -13.08 5.31 9.15
C ASN A 103 -14.29 4.45 9.54
N SER A 104 -14.28 3.18 9.16
CA SER A 104 -15.31 2.21 9.52
C SER A 104 -15.13 1.62 10.93
N SER A 105 -14.15 2.10 11.68
CA SER A 105 -13.87 1.67 13.05
C SER A 105 -13.63 0.15 13.18
N VAL A 106 -12.90 -0.42 12.23
CA VAL A 106 -12.48 -1.82 12.30
C VAL A 106 -11.42 -1.94 13.39
N PRO A 107 -11.62 -2.73 14.44
CA PRO A 107 -10.64 -2.86 15.52
C PRO A 107 -9.28 -3.32 14.99
N VAL A 108 -8.18 -2.75 15.49
CA VAL A 108 -6.83 -3.11 15.02
C VAL A 108 -6.51 -4.58 15.27
N GLY A 109 -6.87 -5.11 16.43
CA GLY A 109 -6.67 -6.52 16.80
C GLY A 109 -5.21 -6.93 17.02
N THR A 110 -4.97 -8.24 16.99
CA THR A 110 -3.64 -8.83 17.17
C THR A 110 -3.27 -9.71 15.97
N TRP A 111 -1.95 -9.89 15.74
CA TRP A 111 -1.43 -10.66 14.61
C TRP A 111 -1.59 -12.16 14.79
N PHE A 112 -1.38 -12.66 16.02
CA PHE A 112 -1.24 -14.08 16.32
C PHE A 112 -2.05 -14.48 17.54
N ALA A 113 -2.58 -15.70 17.48
CA ALA A 113 -2.92 -16.46 18.67
C ALA A 113 -1.72 -17.35 19.06
N GLU A 114 -1.53 -17.60 20.35
CA GLU A 114 -0.53 -18.54 20.86
C GLU A 114 -1.21 -19.85 21.28
N LYS A 115 -0.60 -20.98 20.91
CA LYS A 115 -1.00 -22.31 21.37
C LYS A 115 0.23 -23.14 21.72
N GLU A 116 0.09 -24.05 22.68
CA GLU A 116 1.12 -25.04 22.93
C GLU A 116 1.00 -26.20 21.92
N GLU A 117 2.11 -26.62 21.37
CA GLU A 117 2.16 -27.68 20.37
C GLU A 117 3.46 -28.48 20.48
N GLN A 118 3.36 -29.78 20.20
CA GLN A 118 4.52 -30.66 20.12
C GLN A 118 5.33 -30.32 18.86
N VAL A 119 6.62 -30.07 19.04
CA VAL A 119 7.55 -29.81 17.93
C VAL A 119 8.72 -30.76 17.99
N MET A 120 9.15 -31.22 16.83
CA MET A 120 10.34 -32.07 16.74
C MET A 120 11.59 -31.25 17.00
N ALA A 121 12.31 -31.54 18.07
CA ALA A 121 13.55 -30.88 18.47
C ALA A 121 14.81 -31.62 18.04
N ALA A 122 14.74 -32.93 17.76
CA ALA A 122 15.82 -33.75 17.18
C ALA A 122 15.25 -34.87 16.31
N ARG A 123 16.05 -35.31 15.32
CA ARG A 123 15.73 -36.43 14.38
C ARG A 123 16.70 -37.59 14.55
N GLY A 124 16.41 -38.72 13.87
CA GLY A 124 17.26 -39.93 13.91
C GLY A 124 17.15 -40.67 15.24
N GLU A 125 18.25 -41.27 15.67
CA GLU A 125 18.31 -42.09 16.91
C GLU A 125 18.01 -41.27 18.17
N THR A 126 18.25 -39.96 18.16
CA THR A 126 17.97 -39.01 19.24
C THR A 126 16.64 -38.29 19.10
N LYS A 127 15.66 -38.91 18.39
CA LYS A 127 14.33 -38.29 18.18
C LYS A 127 13.76 -37.74 19.48
N LYS A 128 13.50 -36.42 19.50
CA LYS A 128 12.99 -35.72 20.68
C LYS A 128 11.82 -34.83 20.27
N LEU A 129 10.71 -34.93 20.95
CA LEU A 129 9.59 -34.02 20.90
C LEU A 129 9.61 -33.11 22.13
N GLU A 130 9.34 -31.83 21.91
CA GLU A 130 9.21 -30.84 22.99
C GLU A 130 7.91 -30.07 22.84
N THR A 131 7.31 -29.69 23.96
CA THR A 131 6.17 -28.76 23.94
C THR A 131 6.68 -27.33 23.90
N ARG A 132 6.28 -26.58 22.88
CA ARG A 132 6.63 -25.17 22.76
C ARG A 132 5.40 -24.34 22.37
N LYS A 133 5.41 -23.06 22.75
CA LYS A 133 4.43 -22.10 22.26
C LYS A 133 4.64 -21.82 20.78
N ARG A 134 3.58 -21.91 20.02
CA ARG A 134 3.52 -21.60 18.60
C ARG A 134 2.60 -20.42 18.37
N ARG A 135 3.05 -19.44 17.57
CA ARG A 135 2.21 -18.37 17.04
C ARG A 135 1.48 -18.84 15.79
N VAL A 136 0.18 -18.61 15.74
CA VAL A 136 -0.67 -18.91 14.57
C VAL A 136 -1.30 -17.60 14.13
N PRO A 137 -1.14 -17.18 12.84
CA PRO A 137 -1.77 -15.97 12.33
C PRO A 137 -3.28 -16.00 12.52
N ILE A 138 -3.85 -14.91 13.03
CA ILE A 138 -5.29 -14.74 13.15
C ILE A 138 -5.83 -14.34 11.78
N MET A 139 -6.66 -15.22 11.18
CA MET A 139 -7.26 -15.06 9.87
C MET A 139 -8.75 -14.72 10.04
N THR A 140 -9.07 -13.44 10.28
CA THR A 140 -10.45 -12.97 10.47
C THR A 140 -10.70 -11.66 9.76
N ASN A 141 -11.92 -11.42 9.32
CA ASN A 141 -12.36 -10.13 8.79
C ASN A 141 -12.83 -9.14 9.87
N ASP A 142 -12.85 -9.55 11.14
CA ASP A 142 -13.37 -8.74 12.24
C ASP A 142 -12.34 -7.71 12.74
N THR A 143 -11.05 -7.93 12.44
CA THR A 143 -9.97 -7.03 12.85
C THR A 143 -9.08 -6.65 11.69
N TYR A 144 -8.47 -5.45 11.77
CA TYR A 144 -7.61 -4.92 10.73
C TYR A 144 -6.40 -5.82 10.46
N LYS A 145 -5.68 -6.24 11.53
CA LYS A 145 -4.55 -7.17 11.43
C LYS A 145 -4.96 -8.54 10.86
N GLY A 146 -6.15 -9.01 11.22
CA GLY A 146 -6.71 -10.25 10.65
C GLY A 146 -6.98 -10.15 9.15
N ARG A 147 -7.55 -9.03 8.70
CA ARG A 147 -7.77 -8.73 7.27
C ARG A 147 -6.46 -8.66 6.49
N ILE A 148 -5.44 -8.00 7.06
CA ILE A 148 -4.11 -7.92 6.45
C ILE A 148 -3.50 -9.32 6.32
N ASN A 149 -3.60 -10.16 7.37
CA ASN A 149 -3.15 -11.55 7.32
C ASN A 149 -3.81 -12.33 6.17
N ILE A 150 -5.14 -12.21 6.01
CA ILE A 150 -5.89 -12.84 4.91
C ILE A 150 -5.38 -12.30 3.57
N GLY A 151 -5.34 -10.97 3.40
CA GLY A 151 -4.96 -10.31 2.15
C GLY A 151 -3.55 -10.68 1.70
N LEU A 152 -2.56 -10.59 2.59
CA LEU A 152 -1.16 -10.89 2.26
C LEU A 152 -0.91 -12.38 2.03
N SER A 153 -1.55 -13.25 2.84
CA SER A 153 -1.51 -14.70 2.58
C SER A 153 -2.06 -15.05 1.19
N HIS A 154 -3.16 -14.39 0.80
CA HIS A 154 -3.79 -14.61 -0.49
C HIS A 154 -2.93 -14.09 -1.64
N LEU A 155 -2.43 -12.86 -1.55
CA LEU A 155 -1.53 -12.27 -2.54
C LEU A 155 -0.29 -13.12 -2.78
N LYS A 156 0.38 -13.57 -1.70
CA LYS A 156 1.58 -14.42 -1.82
C LYS A 156 1.31 -15.80 -2.41
N LYS A 157 0.10 -16.32 -2.26
CA LYS A 157 -0.30 -17.59 -2.90
C LYS A 157 -0.57 -17.41 -4.39
N LEU A 158 -1.21 -16.31 -4.78
CA LEU A 158 -1.52 -16.02 -6.18
C LEU A 158 -0.28 -15.57 -6.98
N PHE A 159 0.64 -14.87 -6.32
CA PHE A 159 1.81 -14.25 -6.94
C PHE A 159 3.09 -14.55 -6.12
N PRO A 160 3.50 -15.84 -6.04
CA PRO A 160 4.59 -16.26 -5.15
C PRO A 160 5.96 -15.72 -5.55
N ASP A 161 6.15 -15.40 -6.82
CA ASP A 161 7.39 -14.94 -7.46
C ASP A 161 7.36 -13.44 -7.83
N LYS A 162 6.32 -12.68 -7.44
CA LYS A 162 6.21 -11.26 -7.78
C LYS A 162 6.54 -10.36 -6.59
N GLN A 163 7.15 -9.21 -6.89
CA GLN A 163 7.35 -8.17 -5.90
C GLN A 163 6.00 -7.59 -5.47
N ILE A 164 5.72 -7.66 -4.18
CA ILE A 164 4.59 -6.97 -3.56
C ILE A 164 5.16 -5.82 -2.73
N VAL A 165 4.55 -4.64 -2.82
CA VAL A 165 4.93 -3.46 -2.05
C VAL A 165 3.69 -2.91 -1.35
N LEU A 166 3.78 -2.68 -0.05
CA LEU A 166 2.74 -2.03 0.73
C LEU A 166 3.03 -0.55 0.87
N LEU A 167 1.98 0.26 0.75
CA LEU A 167 2.01 1.68 1.09
C LEU A 167 1.19 1.89 2.35
N THR A 168 1.70 2.65 3.32
CA THR A 168 0.89 3.03 4.48
C THR A 168 -0.19 4.03 4.07
N PRO A 169 -1.33 4.09 4.79
CA PRO A 169 -2.29 5.17 4.61
C PRO A 169 -1.61 6.54 4.74
N LEU A 170 -2.08 7.51 3.96
CA LEU A 170 -1.67 8.90 4.07
C LEU A 170 -2.24 9.55 5.35
N HIS A 171 -1.68 10.69 5.76
CA HIS A 171 -2.36 11.61 6.65
C HIS A 171 -3.70 12.03 6.07
N ARG A 172 -4.69 12.24 6.93
CA ARG A 172 -6.04 12.59 6.55
C ARG A 172 -6.64 13.65 7.46
N SER A 173 -7.53 14.46 6.92
CA SER A 173 -8.31 15.41 7.71
C SER A 173 -9.80 15.28 7.37
N LEU A 174 -10.58 16.30 7.71
CA LEU A 174 -12.02 16.35 7.48
C LEU A 174 -12.39 15.97 6.04
N ALA A 175 -13.39 15.09 5.91
CA ALA A 175 -14.01 14.80 4.62
C ALA A 175 -15.54 14.67 4.78
N GLU A 176 -16.29 15.33 3.90
CA GLU A 176 -17.76 15.36 3.92
C GLU A 176 -18.31 14.89 2.56
N PHE A 177 -18.96 13.75 2.55
CA PHE A 177 -19.55 13.13 1.34
C PHE A 177 -21.08 13.05 1.43
N GLY A 178 -21.70 13.99 2.16
CA GLY A 178 -23.12 14.09 2.43
C GLY A 178 -23.45 14.03 3.93
N GLU A 179 -24.69 14.37 4.29
CA GLU A 179 -25.13 14.55 5.67
C GLU A 179 -24.82 13.38 6.62
N LYS A 180 -24.78 12.16 6.11
CA LYS A 180 -24.54 10.93 6.90
C LYS A 180 -23.11 10.38 6.75
N ASN A 181 -22.26 11.01 5.96
CA ASN A 181 -20.89 10.58 5.73
C ASN A 181 -19.93 11.75 5.96
N VAL A 182 -19.85 12.16 7.21
CA VAL A 182 -18.86 13.13 7.70
C VAL A 182 -17.78 12.36 8.45
N GLN A 183 -16.55 12.54 8.01
CA GLN A 183 -15.37 11.86 8.54
C GLN A 183 -14.49 12.90 9.24
N PRO A 184 -14.39 12.88 10.57
CA PRO A 184 -13.52 13.77 11.32
C PRO A 184 -12.05 13.61 10.91
N ASP A 185 -11.25 14.62 11.24
CA ASP A 185 -9.80 14.55 11.05
C ASP A 185 -9.14 13.48 11.94
N GLU A 186 -7.89 13.16 11.66
CA GLU A 186 -7.14 12.08 12.30
C GLU A 186 -6.78 12.33 13.76
N SER A 187 -6.99 13.54 14.30
CA SER A 187 -6.78 13.82 15.72
C SER A 187 -7.86 13.20 16.61
N TYR A 188 -8.99 12.79 16.01
CA TYR A 188 -10.06 12.11 16.71
C TYR A 188 -9.91 10.58 16.63
N GLN A 189 -10.16 9.93 17.75
CA GLN A 189 -10.34 8.47 17.77
C GLN A 189 -11.57 8.07 16.94
N ASN A 190 -11.47 6.92 16.28
CA ASN A 190 -12.64 6.30 15.69
C ASN A 190 -13.54 5.66 16.76
N LYS A 191 -14.67 5.06 16.35
CA LYS A 191 -15.68 4.50 17.29
C LYS A 191 -15.17 3.30 18.10
N CYS A 192 -14.06 2.66 17.72
CA CYS A 192 -13.43 1.61 18.54
C CYS A 192 -12.28 2.13 19.41
N GLY A 193 -12.07 3.45 19.48
CA GLY A 193 -11.09 4.08 20.37
C GLY A 193 -9.66 4.12 19.81
N GLU A 194 -9.48 3.90 18.52
CA GLU A 194 -8.17 3.89 17.86
C GLU A 194 -7.92 5.18 17.10
N TYR A 195 -6.66 5.64 17.06
CA TYR A 195 -6.19 6.68 16.16
C TYR A 195 -5.68 6.07 14.85
N VAL A 196 -5.56 6.90 13.79
CA VAL A 196 -5.07 6.47 12.48
C VAL A 196 -3.66 5.88 12.56
N ASP A 197 -2.84 6.38 13.49
CA ASP A 197 -1.47 5.90 13.74
C ASP A 197 -1.41 4.38 13.95
N ALA A 198 -2.39 3.79 14.63
CA ALA A 198 -2.44 2.36 14.88
C ALA A 198 -2.62 1.55 13.58
N TYR A 199 -3.33 2.09 12.61
CA TYR A 199 -3.51 1.48 11.29
C TYR A 199 -2.25 1.62 10.42
N VAL A 200 -1.61 2.79 10.45
CA VAL A 200 -0.31 3.03 9.80
C VAL A 200 0.73 2.05 10.37
N GLN A 201 0.84 1.96 11.69
CA GLN A 201 1.79 1.08 12.36
C GLN A 201 1.53 -0.40 12.02
N ALA A 202 0.27 -0.82 11.91
CA ALA A 202 -0.06 -2.19 11.52
C ALA A 202 0.47 -2.54 10.11
N ILE A 203 0.41 -1.63 9.13
CA ILE A 203 1.01 -1.87 7.80
C ILE A 203 2.54 -2.01 7.90
N LYS A 204 3.20 -1.17 8.71
CA LYS A 204 4.65 -1.27 8.93
C LYS A 204 5.05 -2.61 9.55
N GLU A 205 4.29 -3.06 10.55
CA GLU A 205 4.47 -4.38 11.18
C GLU A 205 4.25 -5.53 10.19
N ALA A 206 3.21 -5.42 9.34
CA ALA A 206 2.88 -6.43 8.34
C ALA A 206 4.04 -6.71 7.38
N GLY A 207 4.79 -5.68 7.00
CA GLY A 207 5.97 -5.81 6.16
C GLY A 207 6.99 -6.81 6.72
N ASN A 208 7.32 -6.67 8.00
CA ASN A 208 8.25 -7.56 8.69
C ASN A 208 7.68 -8.98 8.85
N LEU A 209 6.39 -9.09 9.18
CA LEU A 209 5.74 -10.37 9.45
C LEU A 209 5.57 -11.22 8.18
N TRP A 210 5.30 -10.58 7.06
CA TRP A 210 5.01 -11.24 5.79
C TRP A 210 6.18 -11.20 4.79
N GLY A 211 7.32 -10.55 5.14
CA GLY A 211 8.44 -10.38 4.23
C GLY A 211 8.02 -9.60 2.97
N VAL A 212 7.41 -8.42 3.16
CA VAL A 212 6.93 -7.54 2.09
C VAL A 212 7.47 -6.13 2.36
N PRO A 213 8.16 -5.49 1.41
CA PRO A 213 8.59 -4.10 1.56
C PRO A 213 7.43 -3.16 1.84
N VAL A 214 7.65 -2.20 2.73
CA VAL A 214 6.69 -1.14 3.06
C VAL A 214 7.30 0.22 2.76
N ILE A 215 6.57 1.04 2.01
CA ILE A 215 6.89 2.46 1.83
C ILE A 215 5.94 3.25 2.71
N ASP A 216 6.49 3.96 3.68
CA ASP A 216 5.72 4.71 4.68
C ASP A 216 5.19 6.04 4.10
N PHE A 217 4.15 5.98 3.29
CA PHE A 217 3.52 7.15 2.66
C PHE A 217 3.00 8.16 3.68
N ASN A 218 2.66 7.72 4.88
CA ASN A 218 2.26 8.62 5.96
C ASN A 218 3.36 9.65 6.26
N SER A 219 4.64 9.22 6.30
CA SER A 219 5.76 10.11 6.57
C SER A 219 6.45 10.65 5.31
N VAL A 220 6.80 9.76 4.35
CA VAL A 220 7.73 10.13 3.27
C VAL A 220 7.13 11.00 2.18
N THR A 221 5.80 11.06 2.04
CA THR A 221 5.15 12.00 1.12
C THR A 221 5.29 13.44 1.59
N GLY A 222 5.43 13.66 2.90
CA GLY A 222 5.48 14.97 3.53
C GLY A 222 4.18 15.77 3.36
N MET A 223 3.05 15.10 3.08
CA MET A 223 1.73 15.71 2.99
C MET A 223 0.98 15.56 4.31
N ASN A 224 0.56 16.68 4.90
CA ASN A 224 -0.23 16.69 6.13
C ASN A 224 -1.41 17.68 6.02
N PRO A 225 -2.65 17.22 5.84
CA PRO A 225 -3.83 18.07 5.67
C PRO A 225 -4.29 18.78 6.95
N MET A 226 -3.59 18.57 8.07
CA MET A 226 -3.80 19.31 9.31
C MET A 226 -3.09 20.68 9.26
N ILE A 227 -2.24 20.92 8.26
CA ILE A 227 -1.49 22.17 8.03
C ILE A 227 -2.16 22.89 6.87
N GLU A 228 -2.66 24.12 7.10
CA GLU A 228 -3.42 24.91 6.15
C GLU A 228 -2.67 25.11 4.80
N GLU A 229 -1.38 25.42 4.88
CA GLU A 229 -0.53 25.65 3.71
C GLU A 229 -0.32 24.41 2.84
N GLN A 230 -0.59 23.22 3.38
CA GLN A 230 -0.48 21.96 2.66
C GLN A 230 -1.79 21.48 2.03
N LEU A 231 -2.89 22.19 2.21
CA LEU A 231 -4.17 21.87 1.57
C LEU A 231 -4.11 22.00 0.04
N ILE A 232 -3.07 22.62 -0.51
CA ILE A 232 -2.76 22.65 -1.95
C ILE A 232 -2.60 21.26 -2.58
N TYR A 233 -2.39 20.21 -1.77
CA TYR A 233 -2.26 18.81 -2.20
C TYR A 233 -3.55 18.00 -2.10
N PHE A 234 -4.63 18.59 -1.55
CA PHE A 234 -5.89 17.89 -1.31
C PHE A 234 -7.01 18.42 -2.20
N TYR A 235 -8.04 17.59 -2.40
CA TYR A 235 -9.07 17.81 -3.40
C TYR A 235 -9.85 19.11 -3.15
N ASP A 236 -10.30 19.32 -1.93
CA ASP A 236 -11.00 20.53 -1.54
C ASP A 236 -10.70 20.93 -0.10
N SER A 237 -10.25 22.17 0.08
CA SER A 237 -9.89 22.68 1.41
C SER A 237 -11.10 22.88 2.36
N GLY A 238 -12.30 22.89 1.83
CA GLY A 238 -13.54 23.07 2.61
C GLY A 238 -14.16 21.77 3.08
N TYR A 239 -14.20 20.74 2.21
CA TYR A 239 -14.97 19.53 2.49
C TYR A 239 -14.25 18.21 2.18
N ASP A 240 -13.12 18.20 1.49
CA ASP A 240 -12.38 16.94 1.22
C ASP A 240 -10.87 17.14 1.38
N ARG A 241 -10.41 17.01 2.61
CA ARG A 241 -9.02 17.01 3.01
C ARG A 241 -8.46 15.58 3.21
N LEU A 242 -9.13 14.59 2.60
CA LEU A 242 -8.74 13.17 2.60
C LEU A 242 -8.10 12.76 1.28
N HIS A 243 -8.73 13.13 0.16
CA HIS A 243 -8.27 12.71 -1.15
C HIS A 243 -7.24 13.68 -1.70
N PRO A 244 -6.03 13.18 -2.12
CA PRO A 244 -5.08 14.01 -2.83
C PRO A 244 -5.65 14.48 -4.18
N ASN A 245 -5.48 15.77 -4.49
CA ASN A 245 -5.71 16.30 -5.84
C ASN A 245 -4.56 15.92 -6.80
N THR A 246 -4.55 16.42 -8.03
CA THR A 246 -3.49 16.13 -9.01
C THR A 246 -2.09 16.43 -8.48
N ASN A 247 -1.88 17.54 -7.76
CA ASN A 247 -0.57 17.89 -7.18
C ASN A 247 -0.17 16.91 -6.07
N GLY A 248 -1.13 16.48 -5.23
CA GLY A 248 -0.91 15.47 -4.20
C GLY A 248 -0.59 14.11 -4.80
N GLN A 249 -1.30 13.70 -5.84
CA GLN A 249 -1.06 12.47 -6.57
C GLN A 249 0.32 12.47 -7.28
N GLU A 250 0.72 13.60 -7.86
CA GLU A 250 2.06 13.78 -8.42
C GLU A 250 3.15 13.64 -7.36
N ARG A 251 2.95 14.24 -6.19
CA ARG A 251 3.87 14.11 -5.05
C ARG A 251 3.99 12.66 -4.56
N MET A 252 2.87 11.93 -4.52
CA MET A 252 2.87 10.48 -4.24
C MET A 252 3.68 9.72 -5.29
N ALA A 253 3.50 10.03 -6.57
CA ALA A 253 4.22 9.39 -7.68
C ALA A 253 5.74 9.65 -7.60
N HIS A 254 6.17 10.89 -7.35
CA HIS A 254 7.59 11.21 -7.12
C HIS A 254 8.16 10.41 -5.96
N THR A 255 7.46 10.41 -4.82
CA THR A 255 7.87 9.63 -3.65
C THR A 255 8.03 8.16 -3.98
N LEU A 256 7.01 7.57 -4.61
CA LEU A 256 7.01 6.15 -4.97
C LEU A 256 8.14 5.82 -5.96
N MET A 257 8.32 6.64 -6.98
CA MET A 257 9.38 6.49 -7.97
C MET A 257 10.77 6.40 -7.31
N TYR A 258 11.10 7.32 -6.39
CA TYR A 258 12.40 7.27 -5.70
C TYR A 258 12.53 6.11 -4.72
N GLN A 259 11.47 5.76 -4.00
CA GLN A 259 11.48 4.63 -3.06
C GLN A 259 11.63 3.27 -3.77
N LEU A 260 11.08 3.14 -4.98
CA LEU A 260 11.15 1.92 -5.77
C LEU A 260 12.52 1.64 -6.41
N LEU A 261 13.46 2.61 -6.41
CA LEU A 261 14.82 2.40 -6.93
C LEU A 261 15.58 1.26 -6.25
N SER A 262 15.30 1.00 -4.99
CA SER A 262 15.95 -0.07 -4.21
C SER A 262 15.23 -1.42 -4.27
N LEU A 263 14.10 -1.50 -4.97
CA LEU A 263 13.28 -2.71 -5.04
C LEU A 263 13.24 -3.25 -6.47
N PRO A 264 13.43 -4.57 -6.68
CA PRO A 264 13.21 -5.17 -8.00
C PRO A 264 11.71 -5.16 -8.34
N ALA A 265 11.37 -5.09 -9.63
CA ALA A 265 9.99 -5.23 -10.09
C ALA A 265 9.64 -6.69 -10.46
N SER A 266 10.65 -7.55 -10.56
CA SER A 266 10.51 -9.00 -10.79
C SER A 266 11.75 -9.70 -10.27
N PHE A 267 11.64 -10.98 -9.93
CA PHE A 267 12.74 -11.84 -9.48
C PHE A 267 13.29 -12.67 -10.61
#